data_fdfec9b7348a8991fb2feaf2ad48faf6
#
_entry.id   fdfec9b7348a8991fb2feaf2ad48faf6
#
_cell.length_a   1.000
_cell.length_b   1.000
_cell.length_c   1.000
_cell.angle_alpha   90.00
_cell.angle_beta   90.00
_cell.angle_gamma   90.00
#
_symmetry.space_group_name_H-M   'P 1'
#
loop_
_entity.id
_entity.type
_entity.pdbx_description
1 polymer ?
#
loop_
_entity_poly.entity_id
_entity_poly.type
_entity_poly.pdbx_seq_one_letter_code
_entity_poly.pdbx_strand_id
1 'polypeptide(L)'
;MCELETKMIKKHYLSVSLVLGVISVLYGCGGGGSSTDVGSNNTSEKSSTGPITSFGSIYVNGKRYDTSNSEVYVEDESSNESELRVGMMVDVVEDDNGNAVRVSYDDDLEGIVAANNIAAGSSAGTLEVMGQIVTVENKTVFETDIAAISSVDLIVAGNIVEVSGYTTSDSTITATRIEVKAVDLATYLSNYSKGIEVKGIVTQHSASANTFKLGLLVVNYAGAILDDLANGVQDNLYVEVKSVQGMNASDQLVASKVELEDNGRRDYSGDDGDEYEVKGYVTALAADSITVNEETFIISNATEFEDGSKGKIKIGDMVEVEGSVNSDGKLVASEIELEDSDDSNEIKGAVASIVINIDNNGTITLLDNTVIKVTNNTLMHDERDEGITPDKTFNLADIASGDYIEVYAIDNGDGTFTATKIEREDTPKP
;
A
#
# COMPACT_ATOMS: atom_id res chain seq x y z
N MET A 1 30.37 0.34 -52.04
CA MET A 1 31.44 -0.38 -51.31
C MET A 1 31.69 0.36 -50.01
N CYS A 2 31.11 -0.05 -48.98
CA CYS A 2 31.58 -0.09 -47.60
C CYS A 2 30.47 -0.72 -46.73
N GLU A 3 30.75 -1.90 -46.27
CA GLU A 3 29.87 -2.68 -45.38
C GLU A 3 29.87 -2.04 -43.99
N LEU A 4 28.71 -1.95 -43.38
CA LEU A 4 28.54 -1.65 -41.97
C LEU A 4 28.12 -2.94 -41.26
N GLU A 5 29.07 -3.51 -40.55
CA GLU A 5 28.85 -4.70 -39.70
C GLU A 5 27.94 -4.38 -38.50
N THR A 6 26.86 -5.11 -38.40
CA THR A 6 25.95 -5.13 -37.25
C THR A 6 26.51 -6.08 -36.17
N LYS A 7 27.01 -5.53 -35.09
CA LYS A 7 27.46 -6.31 -33.92
C LYS A 7 26.25 -6.78 -33.08
N MET A 8 25.88 -8.06 -33.23
CA MET A 8 24.98 -8.74 -32.31
C MET A 8 25.72 -9.10 -31.01
N ILE A 9 25.27 -8.59 -29.90
CA ILE A 9 25.72 -9.01 -28.57
C ILE A 9 24.89 -10.22 -28.14
N LYS A 10 25.49 -11.41 -28.15
CA LYS A 10 24.92 -12.65 -27.59
C LYS A 10 25.10 -12.63 -26.08
N LYS A 11 24.01 -12.63 -25.31
CA LYS A 11 24.02 -13.00 -23.90
C LYS A 11 24.21 -14.50 -23.78
N HIS A 12 25.26 -14.92 -23.08
CA HIS A 12 25.53 -16.33 -22.75
C HIS A 12 24.79 -16.68 -21.47
N TYR A 13 23.85 -17.59 -21.56
CA TYR A 13 23.32 -18.31 -20.41
C TYR A 13 24.33 -19.39 -20.01
N LEU A 14 24.78 -19.35 -18.77
CA LEU A 14 25.65 -20.36 -18.19
C LEU A 14 24.79 -21.45 -17.54
N SER A 15 24.65 -22.57 -18.22
CA SER A 15 24.03 -23.78 -17.66
C SER A 15 25.00 -24.45 -16.69
N VAL A 16 24.64 -24.55 -15.42
CA VAL A 16 25.37 -25.34 -14.42
C VAL A 16 24.85 -26.76 -14.44
N SER A 17 25.68 -27.67 -14.93
CA SER A 17 25.40 -29.11 -14.89
C SER A 17 25.65 -29.71 -13.53
N LEU A 18 24.63 -30.36 -12.96
CA LEU A 18 24.68 -31.09 -11.71
C LEU A 18 25.47 -32.40 -11.90
N VAL A 19 26.62 -32.55 -11.23
CA VAL A 19 27.37 -33.82 -11.13
C VAL A 19 26.95 -34.52 -9.84
N LEU A 20 26.24 -35.67 -9.98
CA LEU A 20 26.01 -36.61 -8.89
C LEU A 20 27.29 -37.33 -8.54
N GLY A 21 27.82 -37.10 -7.37
CA GLY A 21 28.88 -37.91 -6.75
C GLY A 21 28.34 -38.75 -5.62
N VAL A 22 28.26 -40.06 -5.85
CA VAL A 22 27.98 -41.06 -4.80
C VAL A 22 29.26 -41.29 -3.99
N ILE A 23 29.21 -41.06 -2.68
CA ILE A 23 30.25 -41.52 -1.76
C ILE A 23 29.63 -42.28 -0.61
N SER A 24 30.13 -43.48 -0.47
CA SER A 24 29.73 -44.53 0.44
C SER A 24 30.17 -44.24 1.91
N VAL A 25 29.32 -44.75 2.78
CA VAL A 25 29.38 -44.72 4.25
C VAL A 25 30.62 -45.49 4.75
N LEU A 26 31.35 -44.93 5.71
CA LEU A 26 32.16 -45.67 6.67
C LEU A 26 31.86 -45.20 8.12
N TYR A 27 31.37 -46.14 8.92
CA TYR A 27 31.19 -46.00 10.34
C TYR A 27 32.53 -45.79 11.05
N GLY A 28 32.60 -44.77 11.90
CA GLY A 28 33.66 -44.57 12.86
C GLY A 28 33.08 -44.03 14.18
N CYS A 29 33.08 -44.88 15.19
CA CYS A 29 32.68 -44.54 16.57
C CYS A 29 33.84 -43.87 17.29
N GLY A 30 33.60 -42.79 18.07
CA GLY A 30 34.56 -42.39 19.10
C GLY A 30 34.59 -40.89 19.42
N GLY A 31 34.08 -40.52 20.57
CA GLY A 31 34.71 -39.54 21.48
C GLY A 31 34.27 -38.08 21.38
N GLY A 32 33.59 -37.67 22.41
CA GLY A 32 33.31 -36.36 22.98
C GLY A 32 34.02 -35.12 22.40
N GLY A 33 33.26 -34.15 22.00
CA GLY A 33 33.74 -32.80 21.71
C GLY A 33 32.53 -31.86 21.71
N SER A 34 32.58 -30.86 22.54
CA SER A 34 31.62 -29.78 22.69
C SER A 34 30.93 -29.42 21.38
N SER A 35 29.66 -29.63 21.30
CA SER A 35 28.79 -28.90 20.39
C SER A 35 28.84 -27.45 20.78
N THR A 36 29.57 -26.63 20.03
CA THR A 36 29.22 -25.23 19.95
C THR A 36 27.85 -25.21 19.27
N ASP A 37 26.81 -25.03 20.04
CA ASP A 37 25.56 -24.51 19.55
C ASP A 37 25.91 -23.23 18.78
N VAL A 38 25.88 -23.32 17.47
CA VAL A 38 25.61 -22.15 16.66
C VAL A 38 24.19 -21.83 17.01
N GLY A 39 23.98 -20.95 17.98
CA GLY A 39 22.69 -20.42 18.32
C GLY A 39 22.07 -19.91 17.00
N SER A 40 20.99 -20.55 16.59
CA SER A 40 20.00 -19.93 15.76
C SER A 40 19.58 -18.70 16.56
N ASN A 41 20.07 -17.53 16.17
CA ASN A 41 19.44 -16.30 16.58
C ASN A 41 18.08 -16.29 15.87
N ASN A 42 17.08 -16.86 16.50
CA ASN A 42 15.69 -16.55 16.22
C ASN A 42 15.51 -15.12 16.74
N THR A 43 15.86 -14.14 15.93
CA THR A 43 15.38 -12.78 16.09
C THR A 43 13.99 -12.80 15.49
N SER A 44 12.95 -12.63 16.31
CA SER A 44 11.60 -12.38 15.82
C SER A 44 11.64 -11.10 14.99
N GLU A 45 11.12 -11.17 13.78
CA GLU A 45 10.95 -9.98 12.93
C GLU A 45 9.74 -9.19 13.41
N LYS A 46 9.81 -7.86 13.29
CA LYS A 46 8.67 -6.97 13.49
C LYS A 46 8.32 -6.33 12.18
N SER A 47 7.04 -6.31 11.85
CA SER A 47 6.57 -5.63 10.65
C SER A 47 5.34 -4.78 10.91
N SER A 48 5.24 -3.69 10.16
CA SER A 48 4.15 -2.73 10.22
C SER A 48 3.65 -2.43 8.82
N THR A 49 2.33 -2.51 8.62
CA THR A 49 1.67 -2.23 7.35
C THR A 49 0.78 -1.02 7.48
N GLY A 50 0.99 -0.04 6.61
CA GLY A 50 0.18 1.18 6.60
C GLY A 50 0.63 2.18 5.54
N PRO A 51 -0.09 3.30 5.40
CA PRO A 51 0.30 4.35 4.46
C PRO A 51 1.50 5.14 4.98
N ILE A 52 2.39 5.54 4.07
CA ILE A 52 3.40 6.55 4.38
C ILE A 52 2.67 7.86 4.64
N THR A 53 2.83 8.42 5.84
CA THR A 53 2.19 9.69 6.21
C THR A 53 3.08 10.91 5.97
N SER A 54 4.40 10.75 6.09
CA SER A 54 5.37 11.82 5.81
C SER A 54 6.79 11.26 5.64
N PHE A 55 7.72 12.13 5.25
CA PHE A 55 9.12 11.81 5.06
C PHE A 55 10.05 12.46 6.08
N GLY A 56 11.30 11.98 6.06
CA GLY A 56 12.36 12.34 7.00
C GLY A 56 12.89 11.15 7.81
N SER A 57 13.31 10.15 7.10
CA SER A 57 12.92 8.88 6.65
C SER A 57 11.41 8.70 6.37
N ILE A 58 10.79 7.53 6.63
CA ILE A 58 9.34 7.37 6.44
C ILE A 58 8.62 7.27 7.79
N TYR A 59 7.36 7.73 7.80
CA TYR A 59 6.44 7.55 8.92
C TYR A 59 5.29 6.65 8.48
N VAL A 60 5.02 5.58 9.24
CA VAL A 60 3.95 4.62 9.03
C VAL A 60 3.32 4.31 10.37
N ASN A 61 2.00 4.33 10.48
CA ASN A 61 1.24 4.07 11.72
C ASN A 61 1.78 4.87 12.92
N GLY A 62 2.08 6.17 12.71
CA GLY A 62 2.60 7.05 13.76
C GLY A 62 4.05 6.84 14.18
N LYS A 63 4.73 5.83 13.64
CA LYS A 63 6.12 5.50 13.95
C LYS A 63 7.07 5.95 12.84
N ARG A 64 8.23 6.48 13.25
CA ARG A 64 9.31 6.83 12.34
C ARG A 64 10.24 5.64 12.11
N TYR A 65 10.48 5.30 10.85
CA TYR A 65 11.42 4.26 10.44
C TYR A 65 12.62 4.88 9.71
N ASP A 66 13.82 4.64 10.22
CA ASP A 66 15.05 5.08 9.54
C ASP A 66 15.33 4.14 8.35
N THR A 67 15.27 4.71 7.15
CA THR A 67 15.43 4.01 5.87
C THR A 67 16.82 4.14 5.26
N SER A 68 17.76 4.78 5.95
CA SER A 68 19.11 5.07 5.40
C SER A 68 19.91 3.83 5.00
N ASN A 69 19.59 2.65 5.55
CA ASN A 69 20.23 1.38 5.24
C ASN A 69 19.23 0.29 4.84
N SER A 70 17.98 0.61 4.61
CA SER A 70 16.95 -0.36 4.24
C SER A 70 17.08 -0.80 2.79
N GLU A 71 16.66 -2.03 2.53
CA GLU A 71 16.33 -2.47 1.18
C GLU A 71 14.93 -1.95 0.84
N VAL A 72 14.79 -1.29 -0.30
CA VAL A 72 13.49 -0.79 -0.77
C VAL A 72 13.09 -1.56 -2.01
N TYR A 73 11.86 -2.05 -2.03
CA TYR A 73 11.25 -2.73 -3.17
C TYR A 73 10.00 -1.95 -3.59
N VAL A 74 9.84 -1.80 -4.90
CA VAL A 74 8.66 -1.22 -5.54
C VAL A 74 8.23 -2.19 -6.63
N GLU A 75 7.03 -2.74 -6.56
CA GLU A 75 6.55 -3.74 -7.51
C GLU A 75 7.53 -4.92 -7.66
N ASP A 76 7.96 -5.49 -6.54
CA ASP A 76 8.95 -6.59 -6.45
C ASP A 76 10.34 -6.28 -7.02
N GLU A 77 10.56 -5.07 -7.52
CA GLU A 77 11.86 -4.67 -8.03
C GLU A 77 12.65 -3.86 -7.00
N SER A 78 13.95 -4.19 -6.86
CA SER A 78 14.85 -3.41 -5.98
C SER A 78 14.88 -1.95 -6.42
N SER A 79 14.62 -1.06 -5.48
CA SER A 79 14.42 0.37 -5.71
C SER A 79 15.12 1.19 -4.62
N ASN A 80 14.65 2.40 -4.37
CA ASN A 80 15.17 3.28 -3.32
C ASN A 80 14.06 4.21 -2.80
N GLU A 81 14.29 4.82 -1.62
CA GLU A 81 13.31 5.70 -0.94
C GLU A 81 12.76 6.81 -1.85
N SER A 82 13.52 7.30 -2.83
CA SER A 82 13.05 8.38 -3.72
C SER A 82 11.88 8.00 -4.63
N GLU A 83 11.58 6.69 -4.76
CA GLU A 83 10.40 6.20 -5.49
C GLU A 83 9.16 6.09 -4.60
N LEU A 84 9.33 6.13 -3.28
CA LEU A 84 8.22 6.11 -2.34
C LEU A 84 7.51 7.47 -2.29
N ARG A 85 6.21 7.46 -2.00
CA ARG A 85 5.35 8.66 -1.93
C ARG A 85 4.44 8.59 -0.71
N VAL A 86 4.00 9.76 -0.25
CA VAL A 86 2.93 9.87 0.77
C VAL A 86 1.65 9.20 0.25
N GLY A 87 1.01 8.45 1.12
CA GLY A 87 -0.21 7.69 0.81
C GLY A 87 0.03 6.31 0.22
N MET A 88 1.24 5.94 -0.20
CA MET A 88 1.57 4.57 -0.58
C MET A 88 1.42 3.64 0.62
N MET A 89 0.69 2.53 0.45
CA MET A 89 0.60 1.47 1.44
C MET A 89 1.87 0.64 1.38
N VAL A 90 2.64 0.62 2.47
CA VAL A 90 3.92 -0.09 2.52
C VAL A 90 3.95 -1.09 3.65
N ASP A 91 4.81 -2.10 3.48
CA ASP A 91 5.26 -2.95 4.57
C ASP A 91 6.66 -2.55 4.96
N VAL A 92 6.84 -2.42 6.24
CA VAL A 92 8.12 -2.13 6.85
C VAL A 92 8.51 -3.29 7.75
N VAL A 93 9.62 -3.94 7.43
CA VAL A 93 10.28 -4.89 8.35
C VAL A 93 11.37 -4.14 9.09
N GLU A 94 11.39 -4.26 10.43
CA GLU A 94 12.33 -3.56 11.30
C GLU A 94 13.29 -4.48 12.02
N ASP A 95 14.44 -3.92 12.40
CA ASP A 95 15.40 -4.56 13.30
C ASP A 95 15.02 -4.33 14.78
N ASP A 96 15.74 -4.98 15.70
CA ASP A 96 15.54 -4.84 17.15
C ASP A 96 15.74 -3.39 17.68
N ASN A 97 16.25 -2.46 16.87
CA ASN A 97 16.43 -1.06 17.22
C ASN A 97 15.33 -0.17 16.64
N GLY A 98 14.37 -0.73 15.88
CA GLY A 98 13.30 0.00 15.23
C GLY A 98 13.71 0.71 13.93
N ASN A 99 14.81 0.31 13.30
CA ASN A 99 15.18 0.82 11.98
C ASN A 99 14.59 -0.07 10.89
N ALA A 100 14.15 0.51 9.79
CA ALA A 100 13.72 -0.28 8.66
C ALA A 100 14.88 -1.12 8.08
N VAL A 101 14.69 -2.42 8.00
CA VAL A 101 15.56 -3.35 7.27
C VAL A 101 15.09 -3.47 5.82
N ARG A 102 13.78 -3.54 5.64
CA ARG A 102 13.13 -3.61 4.32
C ARG A 102 11.87 -2.73 4.32
N VAL A 103 11.64 -2.08 3.18
CA VAL A 103 10.38 -1.39 2.87
C VAL A 103 9.90 -1.90 1.52
N SER A 104 8.70 -2.44 1.47
CA SER A 104 8.10 -2.94 0.24
C SER A 104 6.83 -2.16 -0.07
N TYR A 105 6.69 -1.73 -1.31
CA TYR A 105 5.48 -1.15 -1.88
C TYR A 105 5.03 -1.99 -3.06
N ASP A 106 3.75 -2.30 -3.07
CA ASP A 106 3.09 -2.98 -4.16
C ASP A 106 1.68 -2.39 -4.28
N ASP A 107 1.28 -1.95 -5.45
CA ASP A 107 0.00 -1.28 -5.60
C ASP A 107 -1.19 -2.27 -5.49
N ASP A 108 -2.34 -1.75 -5.08
CA ASP A 108 -3.56 -2.57 -4.99
C ASP A 108 -4.25 -2.68 -6.35
N LEU A 109 -4.06 -1.68 -7.21
CA LEU A 109 -4.74 -1.59 -8.49
C LEU A 109 -4.06 -0.56 -9.40
N GLU A 110 -3.59 -0.98 -10.57
CA GLU A 110 -3.21 -0.06 -11.63
C GLU A 110 -4.06 -0.33 -12.88
N GLY A 111 -5.05 0.57 -13.16
CA GLY A 111 -6.07 0.21 -14.11
C GLY A 111 -6.84 1.32 -14.80
N ILE A 112 -7.69 0.88 -15.73
CA ILE A 112 -8.54 1.74 -16.56
C ILE A 112 -9.73 2.22 -15.73
N VAL A 113 -9.90 3.52 -15.62
CA VAL A 113 -11.10 4.14 -15.06
C VAL A 113 -12.29 3.86 -15.98
N ALA A 114 -13.33 3.23 -15.46
CA ALA A 114 -14.59 2.98 -16.15
C ALA A 114 -15.59 4.13 -15.93
N ALA A 115 -15.65 4.65 -14.70
CA ALA A 115 -16.54 5.76 -14.34
C ALA A 115 -15.95 6.62 -13.22
N ASN A 116 -16.28 7.92 -13.25
CA ASN A 116 -16.02 8.85 -12.16
C ASN A 116 -17.35 9.39 -11.65
N ASN A 117 -17.67 9.14 -10.38
CA ASN A 117 -18.89 9.57 -9.70
C ASN A 117 -18.60 10.69 -8.68
N ILE A 118 -17.44 11.33 -8.76
CA ILE A 118 -17.07 12.48 -7.94
C ILE A 118 -17.76 13.72 -8.52
N ALA A 119 -18.43 14.48 -7.67
CA ALA A 119 -19.10 15.69 -8.11
C ALA A 119 -18.07 16.77 -8.52
N ALA A 120 -18.38 17.57 -9.53
CA ALA A 120 -17.48 18.62 -9.98
C ALA A 120 -17.11 19.58 -8.84
N GLY A 121 -15.81 19.77 -8.63
CA GLY A 121 -15.23 20.57 -7.56
C GLY A 121 -15.22 19.86 -6.19
N SER A 122 -15.49 18.57 -6.11
CA SER A 122 -15.39 17.77 -4.90
C SER A 122 -14.07 16.98 -4.91
N SER A 123 -13.46 16.84 -3.75
CA SER A 123 -12.31 15.97 -3.50
C SER A 123 -12.69 14.55 -3.03
N ALA A 124 -14.00 14.27 -2.86
CA ALA A 124 -14.48 12.99 -2.34
C ALA A 124 -15.63 12.43 -3.18
N GLY A 125 -15.70 11.11 -3.26
CA GLY A 125 -16.71 10.36 -4.02
C GLY A 125 -16.23 8.97 -4.37
N THR A 126 -16.59 8.45 -5.55
CA THR A 126 -16.13 7.13 -5.98
C THR A 126 -15.67 7.11 -7.43
N LEU A 127 -14.65 6.31 -7.71
CA LEU A 127 -14.27 5.89 -9.05
C LEU A 127 -14.64 4.42 -9.24
N GLU A 128 -14.91 4.02 -10.46
CA GLU A 128 -14.94 2.61 -10.88
C GLU A 128 -13.70 2.36 -11.73
N VAL A 129 -12.81 1.47 -11.27
CA VAL A 129 -11.55 1.14 -11.93
C VAL A 129 -11.50 -0.36 -12.09
N MET A 130 -11.52 -0.85 -13.33
CA MET A 130 -11.46 -2.28 -13.65
C MET A 130 -12.38 -3.15 -12.78
N GLY A 131 -13.64 -2.68 -12.57
CA GLY A 131 -14.66 -3.40 -11.79
C GLY A 131 -14.47 -3.36 -10.27
N GLN A 132 -13.48 -2.64 -9.78
CA GLN A 132 -13.31 -2.30 -8.36
C GLN A 132 -13.95 -0.94 -8.09
N ILE A 133 -14.57 -0.77 -6.94
CA ILE A 133 -15.04 0.53 -6.45
C ILE A 133 -13.95 1.16 -5.60
N VAL A 134 -13.44 2.29 -6.04
CA VAL A 134 -12.45 3.07 -5.32
C VAL A 134 -13.16 4.23 -4.63
N THR A 135 -13.23 4.19 -3.31
CA THR A 135 -13.72 5.29 -2.48
C THR A 135 -12.61 6.31 -2.32
N VAL A 136 -12.92 7.55 -2.70
CA VAL A 136 -12.03 8.70 -2.57
C VAL A 136 -12.55 9.56 -1.42
N GLU A 137 -11.70 9.81 -0.45
CA GLU A 137 -11.99 10.65 0.71
C GLU A 137 -11.20 11.96 0.64
N ASN A 138 -11.57 12.93 1.43
CA ASN A 138 -10.86 14.22 1.46
C ASN A 138 -9.37 14.07 1.82
N LYS A 139 -9.02 13.04 2.60
CA LYS A 139 -7.63 12.72 2.98
C LYS A 139 -6.88 11.91 1.92
N THR A 140 -7.53 11.39 0.88
CA THR A 140 -6.84 10.67 -0.21
C THR A 140 -5.82 11.61 -0.87
N VAL A 141 -4.57 11.17 -0.96
CA VAL A 141 -3.52 11.92 -1.68
C VAL A 141 -3.75 11.78 -3.17
N PHE A 142 -3.78 12.88 -3.89
CA PHE A 142 -3.92 12.88 -5.33
C PHE A 142 -2.62 13.37 -5.98
N GLU A 143 -2.14 12.67 -6.98
CA GLU A 143 -0.94 13.07 -7.74
C GLU A 143 -1.13 12.83 -9.24
N THR A 144 -0.53 13.70 -10.06
CA THR A 144 -0.52 13.57 -11.51
C THR A 144 0.53 14.48 -12.14
N ASP A 145 1.17 14.00 -13.20
CA ASP A 145 2.01 14.82 -14.07
C ASP A 145 1.23 15.36 -15.30
N ILE A 146 -0.10 15.14 -15.35
CA ILE A 146 -0.97 15.50 -16.47
C ILE A 146 -1.71 16.80 -16.17
N ALA A 147 -1.17 17.94 -16.60
CA ALA A 147 -1.70 19.27 -16.31
C ALA A 147 -3.21 19.49 -16.61
N ALA A 148 -3.82 18.66 -17.46
CA ALA A 148 -5.26 18.73 -17.74
C ALA A 148 -6.14 18.02 -16.69
N ILE A 149 -5.55 17.26 -15.76
CA ILE A 149 -6.23 16.50 -14.73
C ILE A 149 -5.64 16.93 -13.39
N SER A 150 -6.00 18.12 -12.92
CA SER A 150 -5.42 18.72 -11.71
C SER A 150 -6.18 18.36 -10.41
N SER A 151 -7.21 17.54 -10.49
CA SER A 151 -8.00 17.08 -9.34
C SER A 151 -8.76 15.80 -9.65
N VAL A 152 -9.18 15.07 -8.63
CA VAL A 152 -9.84 13.76 -8.77
C VAL A 152 -11.15 13.83 -9.54
N ASP A 153 -11.90 14.93 -9.48
CA ASP A 153 -13.16 15.13 -10.21
C ASP A 153 -12.94 15.33 -11.73
N LEU A 154 -11.71 15.63 -12.16
CA LEU A 154 -11.33 15.77 -13.57
C LEU A 154 -10.86 14.46 -14.21
N ILE A 155 -10.71 13.40 -13.44
CA ILE A 155 -10.43 12.06 -13.97
C ILE A 155 -11.61 11.63 -14.86
N VAL A 156 -11.33 11.08 -16.03
CA VAL A 156 -12.35 10.62 -16.99
C VAL A 156 -12.18 9.15 -17.34
N ALA A 157 -13.27 8.52 -17.80
CA ALA A 157 -13.22 7.15 -18.30
C ALA A 157 -12.13 6.99 -19.38
N GLY A 158 -11.33 5.93 -19.25
CA GLY A 158 -10.18 5.64 -20.12
C GLY A 158 -8.84 6.07 -19.55
N ASN A 159 -8.81 6.99 -18.55
CA ASN A 159 -7.56 7.30 -17.85
C ASN A 159 -7.03 6.06 -17.13
N ILE A 160 -5.72 5.98 -16.97
CA ILE A 160 -5.06 4.95 -16.17
C ILE A 160 -4.66 5.58 -14.84
N VAL A 161 -5.07 4.92 -13.76
CA VAL A 161 -4.77 5.32 -12.39
C VAL A 161 -4.09 4.19 -11.65
N GLU A 162 -3.11 4.52 -10.82
CA GLU A 162 -2.56 3.69 -9.77
C GLU A 162 -3.25 4.06 -8.46
N VAL A 163 -3.63 3.06 -7.68
CA VAL A 163 -4.37 3.22 -6.43
C VAL A 163 -3.68 2.43 -5.34
N SER A 164 -3.31 3.12 -4.27
CA SER A 164 -2.99 2.50 -2.99
C SER A 164 -4.12 2.76 -2.02
N GLY A 165 -4.40 1.81 -1.14
CA GLY A 165 -5.46 2.01 -0.17
C GLY A 165 -5.72 0.82 0.72
N TYR A 166 -6.81 0.91 1.44
CA TYR A 166 -7.30 -0.16 2.29
C TYR A 166 -8.35 -0.96 1.52
N THR A 167 -8.12 -2.25 1.33
CA THR A 167 -9.15 -3.15 0.80
C THR A 167 -10.26 -3.30 1.83
N THR A 168 -11.47 -2.94 1.44
CA THR A 168 -12.69 -3.19 2.20
C THR A 168 -13.43 -4.38 1.59
N SER A 169 -14.45 -4.91 2.26
CA SER A 169 -15.19 -6.07 1.74
C SER A 169 -15.68 -5.85 0.29
N ASP A 170 -15.74 -6.93 -0.48
CA ASP A 170 -16.39 -6.99 -1.80
C ASP A 170 -15.78 -6.12 -2.91
N SER A 171 -14.45 -6.13 -3.08
CA SER A 171 -13.79 -5.41 -4.17
C SER A 171 -13.98 -3.90 -4.12
N THR A 172 -13.95 -3.35 -2.92
CA THR A 172 -13.94 -1.91 -2.66
C THR A 172 -12.62 -1.54 -2.02
N ILE A 173 -11.96 -0.51 -2.53
CA ILE A 173 -10.71 0.06 -1.99
C ILE A 173 -11.04 1.46 -1.47
N THR A 174 -10.71 1.76 -0.21
CA THR A 174 -10.67 3.14 0.28
C THR A 174 -9.28 3.68 0.03
N ALA A 175 -9.15 4.58 -0.94
CA ALA A 175 -7.86 5.04 -1.42
C ALA A 175 -7.16 5.95 -0.40
N THR A 176 -5.91 5.62 -0.10
CA THR A 176 -4.96 6.51 0.59
C THR A 176 -4.23 7.40 -0.41
N ARG A 177 -4.02 6.90 -1.65
CA ARG A 177 -3.37 7.60 -2.75
C ARG A 177 -4.00 7.22 -4.09
N ILE A 178 -4.11 8.18 -4.99
CA ILE A 178 -4.43 7.98 -6.41
C ILE A 178 -3.42 8.77 -7.24
N GLU A 179 -2.76 8.09 -8.17
CA GLU A 179 -1.90 8.73 -9.17
C GLU A 179 -2.48 8.51 -10.58
N VAL A 180 -2.59 9.58 -11.38
CA VAL A 180 -2.98 9.43 -12.78
C VAL A 180 -1.74 9.18 -13.62
N LYS A 181 -1.55 7.94 -14.05
CA LYS A 181 -0.36 7.50 -14.80
C LYS A 181 -0.42 7.88 -16.29
N ALA A 182 -1.61 7.85 -16.89
CA ALA A 182 -1.75 8.16 -18.31
C ALA A 182 -3.19 8.57 -18.69
N VAL A 183 -3.31 9.29 -19.81
CA VAL A 183 -4.61 9.69 -20.37
C VAL A 183 -5.36 8.52 -21.01
N ASP A 184 -4.65 7.48 -21.44
CA ASP A 184 -5.21 6.24 -21.99
C ASP A 184 -4.20 5.08 -21.94
N LEU A 185 -4.70 3.86 -22.17
CA LEU A 185 -3.89 2.64 -22.14
C LEU A 185 -2.73 2.65 -23.17
N ALA A 186 -2.93 3.24 -24.33
CA ALA A 186 -1.89 3.27 -25.36
C ALA A 186 -0.70 4.16 -24.94
N THR A 187 -1.00 5.31 -24.33
CA THR A 187 0.00 6.20 -23.73
C THR A 187 0.69 5.50 -22.55
N TYR A 188 -0.08 4.83 -21.68
CA TYR A 188 0.47 4.07 -20.56
C TYR A 188 1.48 3.01 -21.05
N LEU A 189 1.08 2.12 -21.94
CA LEU A 189 1.92 1.04 -22.47
C LEU A 189 3.14 1.52 -23.26
N SER A 190 3.18 2.78 -23.70
CA SER A 190 4.37 3.38 -24.30
C SER A 190 5.44 3.75 -23.27
N ASN A 191 5.04 3.97 -22.03
CA ASN A 191 5.90 4.41 -20.93
C ASN A 191 6.23 3.26 -19.96
N TYR A 192 5.28 2.36 -19.73
CA TYR A 192 5.37 1.26 -18.78
C TYR A 192 5.19 -0.09 -19.48
N SER A 193 6.14 -1.01 -19.30
CA SER A 193 6.16 -2.29 -20.01
C SER A 193 5.42 -3.42 -19.26
N LYS A 194 5.09 -3.23 -17.99
CA LYS A 194 4.48 -4.28 -17.14
C LYS A 194 3.01 -4.54 -17.50
N GLY A 195 2.29 -3.54 -18.00
CA GLY A 195 0.86 -3.59 -18.24
C GLY A 195 0.08 -3.06 -17.04
N ILE A 196 -1.23 -2.96 -17.19
CA ILE A 196 -2.15 -2.67 -16.09
C ILE A 196 -2.39 -3.92 -15.27
N GLU A 197 -2.73 -3.76 -13.98
CA GLU A 197 -2.90 -4.88 -13.06
C GLU A 197 -4.07 -4.70 -12.10
N VAL A 198 -4.59 -5.82 -11.61
CA VAL A 198 -5.66 -5.87 -10.61
C VAL A 198 -5.52 -7.12 -9.77
N LYS A 199 -5.62 -6.96 -8.46
CA LYS A 199 -5.63 -8.06 -7.48
C LYS A 199 -7.06 -8.36 -7.01
N GLY A 200 -7.30 -9.58 -6.57
CA GLY A 200 -8.58 -9.95 -5.98
C GLY A 200 -8.86 -11.44 -5.91
N ILE A 201 -9.97 -11.77 -5.24
CA ILE A 201 -10.42 -13.15 -5.07
C ILE A 201 -11.17 -13.63 -6.32
N VAL A 202 -10.72 -14.75 -6.87
CA VAL A 202 -11.37 -15.41 -8.00
C VAL A 202 -12.76 -15.90 -7.61
N THR A 203 -13.74 -15.53 -8.40
CA THR A 203 -15.12 -16.01 -8.29
C THR A 203 -15.68 -16.40 -9.67
N GLN A 204 -16.71 -17.22 -9.71
CA GLN A 204 -17.42 -17.61 -10.93
C GLN A 204 -16.46 -18.13 -12.03
N HIS A 205 -15.45 -18.89 -11.64
CA HIS A 205 -14.50 -19.48 -12.59
C HIS A 205 -15.20 -20.43 -13.58
N SER A 206 -14.85 -20.30 -14.85
CA SER A 206 -15.34 -21.17 -15.96
C SER A 206 -14.15 -21.63 -16.80
N ALA A 207 -13.69 -22.87 -16.54
CA ALA A 207 -12.60 -23.47 -17.31
C ALA A 207 -12.95 -23.64 -18.80
N SER A 208 -14.24 -23.86 -19.14
CA SER A 208 -14.66 -24.02 -20.53
C SER A 208 -14.68 -22.71 -21.33
N ALA A 209 -14.88 -21.58 -20.66
CA ALA A 209 -14.84 -20.25 -21.25
C ALA A 209 -13.49 -19.55 -21.08
N ASN A 210 -12.59 -20.11 -20.25
CA ASN A 210 -11.35 -19.48 -19.77
C ASN A 210 -11.62 -18.09 -19.17
N THR A 211 -12.61 -18.01 -18.29
CA THR A 211 -12.98 -16.77 -17.61
C THR A 211 -13.19 -16.96 -16.13
N PHE A 212 -12.98 -15.89 -15.37
CA PHE A 212 -13.37 -15.77 -13.97
C PHE A 212 -13.73 -14.32 -13.67
N LYS A 213 -14.14 -14.04 -12.44
CA LYS A 213 -14.37 -12.66 -11.99
C LYS A 213 -13.48 -12.29 -10.82
N LEU A 214 -13.07 -11.02 -10.81
CA LEU A 214 -12.57 -10.28 -9.67
C LEU A 214 -13.57 -9.16 -9.38
N GLY A 215 -14.36 -9.30 -8.32
CA GLY A 215 -15.48 -8.39 -8.09
C GLY A 215 -16.46 -8.34 -9.27
N LEU A 216 -16.62 -7.16 -9.87
CA LEU A 216 -17.43 -6.97 -11.06
C LEU A 216 -16.68 -7.24 -12.37
N LEU A 217 -15.35 -7.22 -12.36
CA LEU A 217 -14.51 -7.43 -13.53
C LEU A 217 -14.62 -8.86 -14.02
N VAL A 218 -14.85 -9.04 -15.31
CA VAL A 218 -14.69 -10.34 -15.98
C VAL A 218 -13.29 -10.42 -16.58
N VAL A 219 -12.53 -11.42 -16.19
CA VAL A 219 -11.18 -11.69 -16.72
C VAL A 219 -11.26 -12.83 -17.71
N ASN A 220 -10.69 -12.63 -18.91
CA ASN A 220 -10.45 -13.66 -19.90
C ASN A 220 -8.97 -14.03 -19.87
N TYR A 221 -8.65 -15.22 -19.38
CA TYR A 221 -7.29 -15.71 -19.25
C TYR A 221 -6.87 -16.68 -20.34
N ALA A 222 -7.63 -16.76 -21.45
CA ALA A 222 -7.28 -17.60 -22.60
C ALA A 222 -5.94 -17.14 -23.19
N GLY A 223 -4.89 -17.95 -22.99
CA GLY A 223 -3.54 -17.64 -23.45
C GLY A 223 -2.66 -16.88 -22.47
N ALA A 224 -3.16 -16.56 -21.28
CA ALA A 224 -2.37 -15.99 -20.20
C ALA A 224 -1.32 -16.99 -19.67
N ILE A 225 -0.21 -16.46 -19.18
CA ILE A 225 0.72 -17.22 -18.35
C ILE A 225 0.06 -17.41 -16.99
N LEU A 226 0.01 -18.66 -16.51
CA LEU A 226 -0.43 -18.99 -15.16
C LEU A 226 0.82 -19.24 -14.31
N ASP A 227 1.06 -18.35 -13.36
CA ASP A 227 2.23 -18.40 -12.48
C ASP A 227 1.81 -18.88 -11.09
N ASP A 228 2.57 -19.79 -10.51
CA ASP A 228 2.30 -20.50 -9.25
C ASP A 228 0.90 -21.15 -9.12
N LEU A 229 0.17 -21.24 -10.21
CA LEU A 229 -1.14 -21.86 -10.34
C LEU A 229 -1.04 -23.32 -10.87
N ALA A 230 -0.31 -24.18 -10.16
CA ALA A 230 -0.04 -25.56 -10.58
C ALA A 230 -1.31 -26.40 -10.86
N ASN A 231 -2.43 -26.08 -10.20
CA ASN A 231 -3.74 -26.73 -10.39
C ASN A 231 -4.69 -25.92 -11.28
N GLY A 232 -4.19 -24.85 -11.91
CA GLY A 232 -4.99 -23.88 -12.67
C GLY A 232 -5.80 -22.96 -11.78
N VAL A 233 -6.49 -22.00 -12.41
CA VAL A 233 -7.35 -21.03 -11.73
C VAL A 233 -8.53 -21.74 -11.08
N GLN A 234 -8.87 -21.37 -9.84
CA GLN A 234 -10.00 -21.91 -9.07
C GLN A 234 -10.68 -20.79 -8.29
N ASP A 235 -11.97 -20.95 -7.95
CA ASP A 235 -12.67 -20.04 -7.06
C ASP A 235 -11.99 -19.98 -5.67
N ASN A 236 -12.01 -18.81 -5.06
CA ASN A 236 -11.42 -18.45 -3.76
C ASN A 236 -9.88 -18.38 -3.74
N LEU A 237 -9.20 -18.43 -4.89
CA LEU A 237 -7.79 -18.03 -4.94
C LEU A 237 -7.70 -16.50 -4.98
N TYR A 238 -6.74 -15.94 -4.28
CA TYR A 238 -6.34 -14.56 -4.43
C TYR A 238 -5.28 -14.50 -5.52
N VAL A 239 -5.49 -13.67 -6.51
CA VAL A 239 -4.63 -13.61 -7.70
C VAL A 239 -4.38 -12.18 -8.13
N GLU A 240 -3.21 -11.97 -8.71
CA GLU A 240 -2.89 -10.80 -9.52
C GLU A 240 -3.14 -11.12 -11.00
N VAL A 241 -3.72 -10.17 -11.70
CA VAL A 241 -3.94 -10.25 -13.15
C VAL A 241 -3.28 -9.09 -13.84
N LYS A 242 -2.27 -9.36 -14.66
CA LYS A 242 -1.65 -8.33 -15.51
C LYS A 242 -2.19 -8.38 -16.94
N SER A 243 -2.35 -7.20 -17.56
CA SER A 243 -2.81 -7.08 -18.93
C SER A 243 -2.08 -6.00 -19.71
N VAL A 244 -1.58 -6.37 -20.89
CA VAL A 244 -1.03 -5.43 -21.89
C VAL A 244 -2.00 -5.15 -23.04
N GLN A 245 -3.23 -5.68 -22.97
CA GLN A 245 -4.25 -5.52 -24.02
C GLN A 245 -5.47 -4.74 -23.53
N GLY A 246 -5.71 -4.70 -22.21
CA GLY A 246 -6.89 -4.08 -21.63
C GLY A 246 -8.18 -4.83 -21.93
N MET A 247 -9.29 -4.10 -22.02
CA MET A 247 -10.63 -4.65 -22.21
C MET A 247 -10.88 -5.05 -23.67
N ASN A 248 -11.48 -6.21 -23.88
CA ASN A 248 -11.95 -6.63 -25.22
C ASN A 248 -13.34 -6.08 -25.53
N ALA A 249 -13.82 -6.37 -26.74
CA ALA A 249 -15.15 -5.91 -27.21
C ALA A 249 -16.36 -6.52 -26.44
N SER A 250 -16.11 -7.46 -25.52
CA SER A 250 -17.11 -8.08 -24.65
C SER A 250 -16.98 -7.60 -23.20
N ASP A 251 -16.29 -6.50 -22.96
CA ASP A 251 -16.01 -5.92 -21.65
C ASP A 251 -15.33 -6.92 -20.69
N GLN A 252 -14.38 -7.70 -21.22
CA GLN A 252 -13.54 -8.59 -20.43
C GLN A 252 -12.09 -8.11 -20.46
N LEU A 253 -11.40 -8.09 -19.34
CA LEU A 253 -9.97 -7.86 -19.28
C LEU A 253 -9.24 -9.06 -19.91
N VAL A 254 -8.40 -8.80 -20.89
CA VAL A 254 -7.60 -9.85 -21.52
C VAL A 254 -6.30 -10.01 -20.75
N ALA A 255 -6.24 -11.04 -19.91
CA ALA A 255 -5.05 -11.31 -19.11
C ALA A 255 -3.86 -11.72 -19.97
N SER A 256 -2.70 -11.16 -19.70
CA SER A 256 -1.40 -11.63 -20.18
C SER A 256 -0.72 -12.59 -19.19
N LYS A 257 -0.93 -12.36 -17.90
CA LYS A 257 -0.48 -13.17 -16.77
C LYS A 257 -1.58 -13.27 -15.72
N VAL A 258 -1.68 -14.40 -15.05
CA VAL A 258 -2.42 -14.58 -13.81
C VAL A 258 -1.49 -15.26 -12.84
N GLU A 259 -1.23 -14.66 -11.72
CA GLU A 259 -0.31 -15.10 -10.69
C GLU A 259 -1.08 -15.39 -9.41
N LEU A 260 -0.69 -16.44 -8.72
CA LEU A 260 -1.22 -16.71 -7.38
C LEU A 260 -0.56 -15.74 -6.40
N GLU A 261 -1.38 -14.96 -5.76
CA GLU A 261 -0.94 -14.15 -4.63
C GLU A 261 -1.23 -14.88 -3.32
N ASP A 262 -0.35 -14.73 -2.37
CA ASP A 262 -0.51 -15.33 -1.03
C ASP A 262 -1.49 -14.52 -0.19
N ASN A 263 -2.79 -14.47 -0.58
CA ASN A 263 -3.92 -13.88 0.15
C ASN A 263 -3.60 -12.59 0.95
N GLY A 264 -2.85 -11.64 0.35
CA GLY A 264 -2.32 -10.52 1.11
C GLY A 264 -1.25 -10.91 2.13
N ARG A 265 -0.94 -12.19 2.26
CA ARG A 265 0.25 -12.63 2.98
C ARG A 265 1.47 -12.24 2.17
N ARG A 266 1.84 -11.00 2.29
CA ARG A 266 3.21 -10.60 2.01
C ARG A 266 4.07 -11.60 2.74
N ASP A 267 5.10 -12.09 2.07
CA ASP A 267 5.93 -13.24 2.50
C ASP A 267 6.56 -12.98 3.88
N TYR A 268 5.67 -12.98 4.88
CA TYR A 268 6.09 -12.99 6.26
C TYR A 268 6.66 -14.36 6.52
N SER A 269 7.91 -14.45 6.82
CA SER A 269 8.60 -15.71 7.14
C SER A 269 7.91 -16.51 8.24
N GLY A 270 6.88 -15.94 8.88
CA GLY A 270 5.90 -16.59 9.74
C GLY A 270 6.50 -17.42 10.88
N ASP A 271 7.68 -17.03 11.35
CA ASP A 271 8.34 -17.70 12.46
C ASP A 271 7.56 -17.43 13.77
N ASP A 272 7.51 -18.45 14.63
CA ASP A 272 6.83 -18.35 15.93
C ASP A 272 7.43 -17.19 16.75
N GLY A 273 6.60 -16.19 17.01
CA GLY A 273 6.97 -14.98 17.77
C GLY A 273 7.21 -13.72 16.94
N ASP A 274 7.09 -13.77 15.59
CA ASP A 274 7.14 -12.55 14.78
C ASP A 274 5.97 -11.63 15.15
N GLU A 275 6.24 -10.34 15.27
CA GLU A 275 5.29 -9.30 15.67
C GLU A 275 4.78 -8.54 14.45
N TYR A 276 3.47 -8.24 14.44
CA TYR A 276 2.78 -7.55 13.35
C TYR A 276 1.91 -6.43 13.89
N GLU A 277 1.92 -5.31 13.18
CA GLU A 277 1.04 -4.16 13.36
C GLU A 277 0.36 -3.88 12.02
N VAL A 278 -0.98 -3.91 12.01
CA VAL A 278 -1.79 -3.71 10.81
C VAL A 278 -2.89 -2.72 11.09
N LYS A 279 -2.94 -1.64 10.31
CA LYS A 279 -4.02 -0.66 10.33
C LYS A 279 -4.92 -0.85 9.11
N GLY A 280 -6.24 -0.86 9.31
CA GLY A 280 -7.18 -1.04 8.21
C GLY A 280 -8.63 -1.18 8.64
N TYR A 281 -9.50 -1.39 7.66
CA TYR A 281 -10.93 -1.62 7.91
C TYR A 281 -11.21 -3.06 8.29
N VAL A 282 -12.10 -3.24 9.27
CA VAL A 282 -12.61 -4.57 9.64
C VAL A 282 -13.46 -5.11 8.50
N THR A 283 -12.99 -6.14 7.81
CA THR A 283 -13.68 -6.78 6.69
C THR A 283 -14.50 -8.01 7.13
N ALA A 284 -14.04 -8.70 8.19
CA ALA A 284 -14.79 -9.78 8.82
C ALA A 284 -14.59 -9.78 10.34
N LEU A 285 -15.63 -10.13 11.07
CA LEU A 285 -15.61 -10.22 12.53
C LEU A 285 -16.40 -11.45 13.01
N ALA A 286 -15.72 -12.32 13.75
CA ALA A 286 -16.30 -13.49 14.39
C ALA A 286 -16.14 -13.42 15.91
N ALA A 287 -16.62 -14.48 16.62
CA ALA A 287 -16.47 -14.53 18.07
C ALA A 287 -15.02 -14.58 18.56
N ASP A 288 -14.12 -15.14 17.75
CA ASP A 288 -12.74 -15.44 18.08
C ASP A 288 -11.73 -14.99 16.99
N SER A 289 -12.18 -14.16 16.05
CA SER A 289 -11.29 -13.62 15.01
C SER A 289 -11.77 -12.27 14.46
N ILE A 290 -10.81 -11.49 13.94
CA ILE A 290 -11.02 -10.25 13.21
C ILE A 290 -10.15 -10.30 11.95
N THR A 291 -10.69 -9.83 10.82
CA THR A 291 -9.94 -9.66 9.58
C THR A 291 -9.82 -8.18 9.26
N VAL A 292 -8.58 -7.73 9.07
CA VAL A 292 -8.22 -6.34 8.78
C VAL A 292 -7.20 -6.36 7.64
N ASN A 293 -7.45 -5.59 6.60
CA ASN A 293 -6.55 -5.56 5.42
C ASN A 293 -6.21 -6.97 4.89
N GLU A 294 -7.23 -7.85 4.80
CA GLU A 294 -7.09 -9.25 4.37
C GLU A 294 -6.39 -10.18 5.39
N GLU A 295 -5.72 -9.63 6.42
CA GLU A 295 -5.08 -10.39 7.49
C GLU A 295 -6.09 -10.80 8.57
N THR A 296 -6.08 -12.08 8.93
CA THR A 296 -6.97 -12.61 9.96
C THR A 296 -6.24 -12.89 11.26
N PHE A 297 -6.60 -12.16 12.29
CA PHE A 297 -6.09 -12.31 13.65
C PHE A 297 -7.05 -13.12 14.51
N ILE A 298 -6.51 -14.07 15.28
CA ILE A 298 -7.24 -14.76 16.34
C ILE A 298 -7.40 -13.81 17.52
N ILE A 299 -8.63 -13.65 18.01
CA ILE A 299 -8.92 -12.93 19.25
C ILE A 299 -8.99 -13.93 20.38
N SER A 300 -8.22 -13.71 21.44
CA SER A 300 -8.17 -14.54 22.64
C SER A 300 -8.68 -13.79 23.87
N ASN A 301 -8.68 -14.46 25.02
CA ASN A 301 -8.97 -13.80 26.30
C ASN A 301 -7.83 -12.87 26.78
N ALA A 302 -6.66 -12.96 26.15
CA ALA A 302 -5.49 -12.13 26.44
C ALA A 302 -5.42 -10.90 25.52
N THR A 303 -6.25 -10.84 24.48
CA THR A 303 -6.31 -9.68 23.57
C THR A 303 -6.87 -8.47 24.31
N GLU A 304 -6.12 -7.38 24.35
CA GLU A 304 -6.52 -6.11 24.93
C GLU A 304 -7.31 -5.28 23.90
N PHE A 305 -8.22 -4.41 24.36
CA PHE A 305 -9.02 -3.51 23.54
C PHE A 305 -8.92 -2.12 24.15
N GLU A 306 -8.17 -1.21 23.50
CA GLU A 306 -7.81 0.05 24.13
C GLU A 306 -9.04 0.95 24.36
N ASP A 307 -9.79 1.33 23.37
CA ASP A 307 -10.93 2.24 23.50
C ASP A 307 -12.30 1.57 23.62
N GLY A 308 -12.33 0.31 23.88
CA GLY A 308 -13.60 -0.35 23.98
C GLY A 308 -13.54 -1.81 24.34
N SER A 309 -14.69 -2.38 24.40
CA SER A 309 -14.85 -3.82 24.40
C SER A 309 -15.03 -4.30 22.97
N LYS A 310 -14.67 -5.56 22.70
CA LYS A 310 -14.97 -6.24 21.44
C LYS A 310 -16.37 -5.96 20.88
N GLY A 311 -17.36 -5.71 21.76
CA GLY A 311 -18.75 -5.40 21.38
C GLY A 311 -18.97 -4.02 20.75
N LYS A 312 -17.96 -3.15 20.71
CA LYS A 312 -18.04 -1.86 20.00
C LYS A 312 -17.57 -1.96 18.55
N ILE A 313 -16.62 -2.86 18.27
CA ILE A 313 -16.04 -3.02 16.93
C ILE A 313 -17.07 -3.69 16.00
N LYS A 314 -17.18 -3.18 14.79
CA LYS A 314 -18.09 -3.65 13.73
C LYS A 314 -17.33 -3.79 12.41
N ILE A 315 -17.90 -4.57 11.49
CA ILE A 315 -17.44 -4.57 10.09
C ILE A 315 -17.58 -3.17 9.51
N GLY A 316 -16.52 -2.68 8.90
CA GLY A 316 -16.40 -1.34 8.34
C GLY A 316 -15.78 -0.30 9.27
N ASP A 317 -15.49 -0.64 10.53
CA ASP A 317 -14.73 0.25 11.42
C ASP A 317 -13.24 0.21 11.02
N MET A 318 -12.54 1.34 11.15
CA MET A 318 -11.09 1.44 11.07
C MET A 318 -10.49 1.01 12.40
N VAL A 319 -9.53 0.10 12.37
CA VAL A 319 -8.82 -0.39 13.57
C VAL A 319 -7.33 -0.49 13.30
N GLU A 320 -6.55 -0.44 14.37
CA GLU A 320 -5.18 -0.89 14.40
C GLU A 320 -5.10 -2.17 15.22
N VAL A 321 -4.42 -3.18 14.71
CA VAL A 321 -4.27 -4.49 15.35
C VAL A 321 -2.79 -4.80 15.49
N GLU A 322 -2.35 -4.96 16.73
CA GLU A 322 -1.05 -5.54 17.04
C GLU A 322 -1.21 -7.04 17.37
N GLY A 323 -0.24 -7.84 16.97
CA GLY A 323 -0.27 -9.27 17.21
C GLY A 323 1.04 -9.97 16.94
N SER A 324 1.02 -11.29 17.08
CA SER A 324 2.20 -12.12 16.74
C SER A 324 1.80 -13.44 16.14
N VAL A 325 2.73 -14.06 15.41
CA VAL A 325 2.58 -15.42 14.89
C VAL A 325 2.74 -16.42 16.03
N ASN A 326 1.82 -17.37 16.13
CA ASN A 326 1.92 -18.48 17.09
C ASN A 326 2.61 -19.70 16.46
N SER A 327 2.88 -20.72 17.26
CA SER A 327 3.52 -21.98 16.82
C SER A 327 2.75 -22.75 15.73
N ASP A 328 1.49 -22.41 15.46
CA ASP A 328 0.69 -22.98 14.37
C ASP A 328 0.74 -22.12 13.10
N GLY A 329 1.60 -21.05 13.07
CA GLY A 329 1.72 -20.12 11.96
C GLY A 329 0.51 -19.20 11.78
N LYS A 330 -0.21 -18.87 12.86
CA LYS A 330 -1.40 -18.01 12.82
C LYS A 330 -1.16 -16.73 13.59
N LEU A 331 -1.65 -15.62 13.07
CA LEU A 331 -1.67 -14.33 13.75
C LEU A 331 -2.62 -14.37 14.95
N VAL A 332 -2.15 -13.90 16.08
CA VAL A 332 -2.93 -13.76 17.33
C VAL A 332 -2.83 -12.32 17.79
N ALA A 333 -3.96 -11.63 17.85
CA ALA A 333 -4.00 -10.26 18.31
C ALA A 333 -3.62 -10.15 19.79
N SER A 334 -2.64 -9.29 20.08
CA SER A 334 -2.30 -8.83 21.44
C SER A 334 -3.14 -7.63 21.82
N GLU A 335 -3.34 -6.69 20.90
CA GLU A 335 -4.09 -5.46 21.10
C GLU A 335 -4.92 -5.11 19.86
N ILE A 336 -6.08 -4.49 20.09
CA ILE A 336 -6.94 -3.94 19.04
C ILE A 336 -7.40 -2.56 19.49
N GLU A 337 -7.04 -1.53 18.72
CA GLU A 337 -7.46 -0.16 18.91
C GLU A 337 -8.52 0.22 17.87
N LEU A 338 -9.60 0.88 18.31
CA LEU A 338 -10.61 1.45 17.42
C LEU A 338 -10.18 2.86 17.03
N GLU A 339 -9.91 3.06 15.77
CA GLU A 339 -9.58 4.38 15.24
C GLU A 339 -10.83 5.24 15.09
N ASP A 340 -10.69 6.51 15.43
CA ASP A 340 -11.79 7.46 15.28
C ASP A 340 -12.21 7.62 13.81
N SER A 341 -13.52 7.68 13.58
CA SER A 341 -14.08 8.01 12.26
C SER A 341 -13.68 9.44 11.86
N ASP A 342 -13.21 9.59 10.63
CA ASP A 342 -12.69 10.85 10.11
C ASP A 342 -13.82 11.85 9.75
N ASP A 343 -14.44 12.46 10.76
CA ASP A 343 -15.30 13.63 10.59
C ASP A 343 -14.40 14.89 10.48
N SER A 344 -13.52 14.95 9.48
CA SER A 344 -12.57 16.04 9.32
C SER A 344 -13.22 17.31 8.80
N ASN A 345 -12.86 18.43 9.42
CA ASN A 345 -13.20 19.78 8.95
C ASN A 345 -12.10 20.26 7.99
N GLU A 346 -12.51 20.84 6.87
CA GLU A 346 -11.60 21.51 5.96
C GLU A 346 -11.27 22.92 6.49
N ILE A 347 -9.99 23.21 6.67
CA ILE A 347 -9.46 24.49 7.18
C ILE A 347 -8.40 24.98 6.20
N LYS A 348 -8.57 26.19 5.65
CA LYS A 348 -7.58 26.80 4.75
C LYS A 348 -7.03 28.08 5.34
N GLY A 349 -5.73 28.32 5.18
CA GLY A 349 -5.15 29.57 5.64
C GLY A 349 -3.65 29.66 5.47
N ALA A 350 -3.17 30.90 5.60
CA ALA A 350 -1.73 31.13 5.62
C ALA A 350 -1.16 30.87 7.03
N VAL A 351 0.00 30.23 7.06
CA VAL A 351 0.71 29.89 8.28
C VAL A 351 1.29 31.13 8.93
N ALA A 352 0.97 31.37 10.19
CA ALA A 352 1.58 32.44 11.01
C ALA A 352 2.85 31.92 11.70
N SER A 353 2.77 30.77 12.34
CA SER A 353 3.91 30.19 13.07
C SER A 353 3.81 28.67 13.17
N ILE A 354 4.95 28.00 13.32
CA ILE A 354 5.07 26.57 13.52
C ILE A 354 5.91 26.31 14.76
N VAL A 355 5.50 25.34 15.56
CA VAL A 355 6.28 24.79 16.66
C VAL A 355 6.47 23.30 16.36
N ILE A 356 7.72 22.89 16.17
CA ILE A 356 8.07 21.51 15.88
C ILE A 356 8.62 20.89 17.17
N ASN A 357 8.08 19.75 17.54
CA ASN A 357 8.53 18.93 18.64
C ASN A 357 9.47 17.82 18.13
N ILE A 358 9.62 16.76 18.91
CA ILE A 358 10.35 15.56 18.50
C ILE A 358 9.47 14.77 17.52
N ASP A 359 10.10 14.06 16.57
CA ASP A 359 9.45 13.10 15.67
C ASP A 359 8.30 13.68 14.82
N ASN A 360 8.56 14.79 14.15
CA ASN A 360 7.61 15.43 13.23
C ASN A 360 6.25 15.85 13.85
N ASN A 361 6.07 15.73 15.15
CA ASN A 361 4.91 16.26 15.87
C ASN A 361 5.05 17.76 16.10
N GLY A 362 3.93 18.49 16.11
CA GLY A 362 4.00 19.91 16.34
C GLY A 362 2.68 20.62 16.37
N THR A 363 2.75 21.92 16.20
CA THR A 363 1.58 22.80 16.15
C THR A 363 1.79 23.86 15.09
N ILE A 364 0.80 24.02 14.22
CA ILE A 364 0.71 25.12 13.26
C ILE A 364 -0.31 26.11 13.79
N THR A 365 0.01 27.40 13.73
CA THR A 365 -0.95 28.47 13.99
C THR A 365 -1.15 29.24 12.70
N LEU A 366 -2.38 29.39 12.25
CA LEU A 366 -2.75 30.17 11.07
C LEU A 366 -2.86 31.69 11.42
N LEU A 367 -2.92 32.52 10.39
CA LEU A 367 -3.03 33.99 10.57
C LEU A 367 -4.33 34.43 11.26
N ASP A 368 -5.38 33.64 11.22
CA ASP A 368 -6.64 33.88 11.94
C ASP A 368 -6.62 33.39 13.40
N ASN A 369 -5.47 32.89 13.87
CA ASN A 369 -5.21 32.26 15.15
C ASN A 369 -5.81 30.85 15.33
N THR A 370 -6.25 30.20 14.29
CA THR A 370 -6.61 28.75 14.34
C THR A 370 -5.37 27.93 14.69
N VAL A 371 -5.51 27.04 15.67
CA VAL A 371 -4.42 26.20 16.18
C VAL A 371 -4.63 24.76 15.73
N ILE A 372 -3.67 24.21 15.02
CA ILE A 372 -3.70 22.89 14.41
C ILE A 372 -2.58 22.06 15.02
N LYS A 373 -2.91 20.92 15.64
CA LYS A 373 -1.97 19.92 16.11
C LYS A 373 -1.61 19.01 14.93
N VAL A 374 -0.33 18.74 14.76
CA VAL A 374 0.21 17.83 13.76
C VAL A 374 0.84 16.65 14.48
N THR A 375 0.52 15.46 14.04
CA THR A 375 1.01 14.20 14.60
C THR A 375 1.72 13.38 13.53
N ASN A 376 2.34 12.26 13.91
CA ASN A 376 2.97 11.33 12.97
C ASN A 376 1.94 10.64 12.05
N ASN A 377 0.66 10.67 12.41
CA ASN A 377 -0.45 10.13 11.59
C ASN A 377 -1.00 11.16 10.61
N THR A 378 -0.50 12.41 10.62
CA THR A 378 -0.92 13.45 9.68
C THR A 378 -0.28 13.20 8.32
N LEU A 379 -1.08 13.00 7.29
CA LEU A 379 -0.63 12.95 5.90
C LEU A 379 -0.10 14.33 5.48
N MET A 380 1.14 14.39 4.99
CA MET A 380 1.80 15.62 4.62
C MET A 380 2.08 15.63 3.12
N HIS A 381 1.44 16.50 2.36
CA HIS A 381 1.55 16.55 0.91
C HIS A 381 1.85 17.97 0.40
N ASP A 382 2.68 18.09 -0.64
CA ASP A 382 3.00 19.36 -1.31
C ASP A 382 2.32 19.39 -2.68
N GLU A 383 1.22 20.15 -2.80
CA GLU A 383 0.42 20.24 -4.05
C GLU A 383 0.77 21.45 -4.92
N ARG A 384 1.86 22.13 -4.63
CA ARG A 384 2.23 23.32 -5.41
C ARG A 384 2.57 22.96 -6.85
N ASP A 385 1.88 23.59 -7.81
CA ASP A 385 2.03 23.31 -9.25
C ASP A 385 2.41 24.53 -10.10
N GLU A 386 2.24 25.77 -9.58
CA GLU A 386 2.44 26.99 -10.36
C GLU A 386 3.91 27.45 -10.41
N GLY A 387 4.73 26.71 -11.16
CA GLY A 387 6.13 27.06 -11.38
C GLY A 387 7.07 26.71 -10.23
N ILE A 388 6.58 25.97 -9.25
CA ILE A 388 7.32 25.38 -8.14
C ILE A 388 7.25 23.84 -8.32
N THR A 389 8.39 23.16 -8.14
CA THR A 389 8.39 21.70 -8.15
C THR A 389 7.85 21.21 -6.81
N PRO A 390 6.79 20.37 -6.79
CA PRO A 390 6.30 19.76 -5.57
C PRO A 390 7.39 18.99 -4.83
N ASP A 391 7.42 19.11 -3.51
CA ASP A 391 8.37 18.36 -2.68
C ASP A 391 7.75 17.00 -2.33
N LYS A 392 8.21 15.97 -3.00
CA LYS A 392 7.72 14.59 -2.82
C LYS A 392 8.10 13.98 -1.46
N THR A 393 8.96 14.65 -0.71
CA THR A 393 9.41 14.23 0.64
C THR A 393 8.97 15.20 1.73
N PHE A 394 7.90 15.95 1.47
CA PHE A 394 7.37 17.01 2.31
C PHE A 394 7.01 16.53 3.72
N ASN A 395 7.36 17.33 4.71
CA ASN A 395 7.07 17.08 6.12
C ASN A 395 6.87 18.41 6.90
N LEU A 396 6.56 18.33 8.20
CA LEU A 396 6.28 19.51 9.02
C LEU A 396 7.43 20.53 9.06
N ALA A 397 8.70 20.09 8.93
CA ALA A 397 9.85 20.98 8.94
C ALA A 397 9.99 21.82 7.66
N ASP A 398 9.31 21.42 6.60
CA ASP A 398 9.31 22.10 5.30
C ASP A 398 8.26 23.21 5.21
N ILE A 399 7.32 23.27 6.19
CA ILE A 399 6.35 24.35 6.31
C ILE A 399 7.02 25.59 6.90
N ALA A 400 6.78 26.74 6.27
CA ALA A 400 7.29 28.03 6.71
C ALA A 400 6.15 29.02 6.99
N SER A 401 6.45 30.06 7.81
CA SER A 401 5.52 31.20 7.96
C SER A 401 5.28 31.85 6.60
N GLY A 402 4.03 32.03 6.25
CA GLY A 402 3.57 32.58 5.00
C GLY A 402 3.14 31.54 3.97
N ASP A 403 3.47 30.24 4.15
CA ASP A 403 2.94 29.19 3.31
C ASP A 403 1.41 29.16 3.43
N TYR A 404 0.74 28.82 2.33
CA TYR A 404 -0.70 28.58 2.33
C TYR A 404 -0.94 27.08 2.42
N ILE A 405 -1.79 26.67 3.33
CA ILE A 405 -2.10 25.26 3.55
C ILE A 405 -3.60 25.02 3.57
N GLU A 406 -3.99 23.86 3.05
CA GLU A 406 -5.26 23.22 3.26
C GLU A 406 -5.09 22.08 4.27
N VAL A 407 -5.98 22.02 5.23
CA VAL A 407 -5.90 21.07 6.35
C VAL A 407 -7.24 20.40 6.53
N TYR A 408 -7.24 19.09 6.49
CA TYR A 408 -8.35 18.27 6.96
C TYR A 408 -8.06 17.91 8.42
N ALA A 409 -8.99 18.23 9.33
CA ALA A 409 -8.71 18.15 10.76
C ALA A 409 -9.95 17.83 11.60
N ILE A 410 -9.76 17.09 12.66
CA ILE A 410 -10.76 16.76 13.68
C ILE A 410 -10.81 17.92 14.69
N ASP A 411 -12.03 18.38 15.04
CA ASP A 411 -12.23 19.38 16.10
C ASP A 411 -12.09 18.73 17.48
N ASN A 412 -11.12 19.16 18.27
CA ASN A 412 -10.88 18.61 19.61
C ASN A 412 -11.88 19.14 20.66
N GLY A 413 -12.79 20.05 20.30
CA GLY A 413 -13.76 20.64 21.22
C GLY A 413 -13.19 21.64 22.23
N ASP A 414 -11.89 21.90 22.20
CA ASP A 414 -11.16 22.86 23.05
C ASP A 414 -10.71 24.12 22.30
N GLY A 415 -11.14 24.27 21.04
CA GLY A 415 -10.76 25.35 20.15
C GLY A 415 -9.47 25.07 19.37
N THR A 416 -8.95 23.85 19.44
CA THR A 416 -7.86 23.37 18.63
C THR A 416 -8.34 22.25 17.70
N PHE A 417 -7.55 21.96 16.66
CA PHE A 417 -7.83 20.91 15.70
C PHE A 417 -6.66 19.94 15.63
N THR A 418 -6.91 18.67 15.32
CA THR A 418 -5.87 17.69 15.03
C THR A 418 -5.92 17.34 13.54
N ALA A 419 -4.84 17.61 12.82
CA ALA A 419 -4.78 17.39 11.39
C ALA A 419 -4.72 15.88 11.05
N THR A 420 -5.56 15.46 10.12
CA THR A 420 -5.49 14.15 9.47
C THR A 420 -4.70 14.23 8.16
N LYS A 421 -4.80 15.38 7.43
CA LYS A 421 -4.02 15.67 6.23
C LYS A 421 -3.67 17.16 6.19
N ILE A 422 -2.49 17.49 5.70
CA ILE A 422 -2.05 18.84 5.38
C ILE A 422 -1.51 18.86 3.96
N GLU A 423 -2.06 19.74 3.15
CA GLU A 423 -1.58 20.04 1.81
C GLU A 423 -1.01 21.45 1.78
N ARG A 424 0.23 21.57 1.29
CA ARG A 424 0.81 22.89 1.02
C ARG A 424 0.47 23.27 -0.42
N GLU A 425 -0.25 24.36 -0.55
CA GLU A 425 -0.69 24.83 -1.84
C GLU A 425 0.07 26.09 -2.30
N ASP A 426 -0.05 26.40 -3.57
CA ASP A 426 0.20 27.73 -4.05
C ASP A 426 -0.76 28.72 -3.38
N THR A 427 -0.52 30.02 -3.54
CA THR A 427 -1.39 31.04 -2.96
C THR A 427 -2.87 30.81 -3.30
N PRO A 428 -3.82 31.25 -2.42
CA PRO A 428 -5.24 30.95 -2.57
C PRO A 428 -5.74 31.18 -3.98
N LYS A 429 -6.33 30.15 -4.58
CA LYS A 429 -7.10 30.35 -5.82
C LYS A 429 -8.27 31.29 -5.50
N PRO A 430 -8.49 32.40 -6.24
CA PRO A 430 -9.51 33.41 -5.96
C PRO A 430 -10.93 32.86 -6.04
#